data_a75f2bd7d96dc17d7de8069a8a8ec3f0
#
_entry.id   a75f2bd7d96dc17d7de8069a8a8ec3f0
#
_cell.length_a   1.000
_cell.length_b   1.000
_cell.length_c   1.000
_cell.angle_alpha   90.00
_cell.angle_beta   90.00
_cell.angle_gamma   90.00
#
_symmetry.space_group_name_H-M   'P 1'
#
loop_
_entity.id
_entity.type
_entity.pdbx_description
1 polymer ?
#
loop_
_entity_poly.entity_id
_entity_poly.type
_entity_poly.pdbx_seq_one_letter_code
_entity_poly.pdbx_strand_id
1 'polypeptide(L)'
;MTPAKFKEIRERLGLKQSELGELLGLKGRIAVTHYETGFRNPNRLIEVLMEIFNEWPEKKSLELRDEILKRMSASKQKKRKPT
;
A
#
# COMPACT_ATOMS: atom_id res chain seq x y z
N MET A 1 5.43 1.61 -13.83
CA MET A 1 4.10 2.12 -13.44
C MET A 1 4.14 3.63 -13.37
N THR A 2 3.11 4.27 -13.88
CA THR A 2 3.09 5.72 -13.87
C THR A 2 2.53 6.24 -12.54
N PRO A 3 2.86 7.47 -12.19
CA PRO A 3 2.28 8.06 -10.97
C PRO A 3 0.75 8.07 -10.99
N ALA A 4 0.17 8.36 -12.15
CA ALA A 4 -1.29 8.38 -12.26
C ALA A 4 -1.88 7.00 -12.02
N LYS A 5 -1.23 5.97 -12.52
CA LYS A 5 -1.72 4.60 -12.32
C LYS A 5 -1.61 4.21 -10.86
N PHE A 6 -0.54 4.61 -10.20
CA PHE A 6 -0.36 4.33 -8.78
C PHE A 6 -1.53 4.91 -7.99
N LYS A 7 -1.89 6.16 -8.27
CA LYS A 7 -2.99 6.81 -7.58
C LYS A 7 -4.33 6.12 -7.89
N GLU A 8 -4.52 5.75 -9.15
CA GLU A 8 -5.74 5.08 -9.56
C GLU A 8 -5.94 3.78 -8.80
N ILE A 9 -4.88 3.00 -8.66
CA ILE A 9 -4.96 1.73 -7.95
C ILE A 9 -5.32 1.97 -6.49
N ARG A 10 -4.69 2.97 -5.86
CA ARG A 10 -5.03 3.30 -4.49
C ARG A 10 -6.50 3.65 -4.35
N GLU A 11 -7.02 4.44 -5.26
CA GLU A 11 -8.42 4.87 -5.18
C GLU A 11 -9.36 3.70 -5.38
N ARG A 12 -8.99 2.76 -6.25
CA ARG A 12 -9.80 1.57 -6.46
C ARG A 12 -9.82 0.69 -5.22
N LEU A 13 -8.75 0.73 -4.43
CA LEU A 13 -8.71 -0.02 -3.18
C LEU A 13 -9.45 0.69 -2.05
N GLY A 14 -9.91 1.91 -2.30
CA GLY A 14 -10.66 2.64 -1.30
C GLY A 14 -9.80 3.15 -0.15
N LEU A 15 -8.51 3.37 -0.40
CA LEU A 15 -7.59 3.76 0.65
C LEU A 15 -7.19 5.21 0.55
N LYS A 16 -6.99 5.83 1.71
CA LYS A 16 -6.39 7.15 1.77
C LYS A 16 -4.89 6.97 1.60
N GLN A 17 -4.17 8.06 1.33
CA GLN A 17 -2.73 7.98 1.18
C GLN A 17 -2.05 7.43 2.43
N SER A 18 -2.49 7.86 3.61
CA SER A 18 -1.90 7.36 4.84
C SER A 18 -2.17 5.86 5.03
N GLU A 19 -3.35 5.41 4.61
CA GLU A 19 -3.69 4.00 4.74
C GLU A 19 -2.86 3.15 3.80
N LEU A 20 -2.65 3.62 2.58
CA LEU A 20 -1.78 2.89 1.67
C LEU A 20 -0.35 2.89 2.18
N GLY A 21 0.09 4.01 2.77
CA GLY A 21 1.40 4.05 3.39
C GLY A 21 1.56 2.97 4.45
N GLU A 22 0.55 2.80 5.28
CA GLU A 22 0.60 1.77 6.30
C GLU A 22 0.64 0.38 5.67
N LEU A 23 -0.18 0.16 4.66
CA LEU A 23 -0.21 -1.13 3.98
C LEU A 23 1.14 -1.49 3.39
N LEU A 24 1.85 -0.50 2.85
CA LEU A 24 3.13 -0.72 2.20
C LEU A 24 4.31 -0.68 3.17
N GLY A 25 4.04 -0.48 4.46
CA GLY A 25 5.11 -0.43 5.44
C GLY A 25 5.91 0.86 5.42
N LEU A 26 5.30 1.93 4.92
CA LEU A 26 5.96 3.23 4.86
C LEU A 26 5.62 4.05 6.09
N LYS A 27 6.40 5.10 6.33
CA LYS A 27 6.20 5.88 7.52
C LYS A 27 5.04 6.85 7.51
N GLY A 28 4.25 6.88 6.54
CA GLY A 28 3.12 7.77 6.50
C GLY A 28 2.77 8.08 5.07
N ARG A 29 2.00 9.15 4.85
CA ARG A 29 1.51 9.43 3.52
C ARG A 29 2.51 10.15 2.61
N ILE A 30 3.58 10.68 3.17
CA ILE A 30 4.51 11.47 2.35
C ILE A 30 5.10 10.67 1.20
N ALA A 31 5.55 9.45 1.49
CA ALA A 31 6.12 8.63 0.42
C ALA A 31 5.08 8.31 -0.65
N VAL A 32 3.83 8.06 -0.24
CA VAL A 32 2.77 7.79 -1.21
C VAL A 32 2.53 9.03 -2.08
N THR A 33 2.52 10.20 -1.44
CA THR A 33 2.38 11.44 -2.20
C THR A 33 3.48 11.57 -3.24
N HIS A 34 4.72 11.27 -2.85
CA HIS A 34 5.84 11.36 -3.79
C HIS A 34 5.69 10.39 -4.96
N TYR A 35 5.18 9.20 -4.70
CA TYR A 35 4.96 8.23 -5.78
C TYR A 35 3.84 8.70 -6.71
N GLU A 36 2.82 9.35 -6.17
CA GLU A 36 1.69 9.78 -6.99
C GLU A 36 1.96 11.06 -7.75
N THR A 37 2.96 11.83 -7.34
CA THR A 37 3.32 13.05 -8.06
C THR A 37 4.53 12.84 -8.97
N GLY A 38 5.17 11.68 -8.89
CA GLY A 38 6.35 11.43 -9.70
C GLY A 38 7.64 11.95 -9.11
N PHE A 39 7.58 12.50 -7.89
CA PHE A 39 8.78 13.02 -7.25
C PHE A 39 9.74 11.89 -6.90
N ARG A 40 9.22 10.72 -6.56
CA ARG A 40 10.03 9.54 -6.33
C ARG A 40 9.34 8.35 -6.96
N ASN A 41 10.12 7.32 -7.27
CA ASN A 41 9.57 6.07 -7.80
C ASN A 41 9.54 5.02 -6.70
N PRO A 42 8.48 4.21 -6.64
CA PRO A 42 8.44 3.14 -5.65
C PRO A 42 9.47 2.08 -6.01
N ASN A 43 9.95 1.35 -5.00
CA ASN A 43 10.90 0.29 -5.28
C ASN A 43 10.16 -0.89 -5.93
N ARG A 44 10.93 -1.89 -6.35
CA ARG A 44 10.36 -2.98 -7.13
C ARG A 44 9.31 -3.77 -6.35
N LEU A 45 9.52 -3.98 -5.06
CA LEU A 45 8.56 -4.73 -4.27
C LEU A 45 7.21 -4.01 -4.21
N ILE A 46 7.25 -2.71 -4.00
CA ILE A 46 6.02 -1.93 -3.96
C ILE A 46 5.34 -1.95 -5.32
N GLU A 47 6.12 -1.83 -6.39
CA GLU A 47 5.54 -1.91 -7.73
C GLU A 47 4.85 -3.24 -7.98
N VAL A 48 5.50 -4.33 -7.60
CA VAL A 48 4.94 -5.65 -7.80
C VAL A 48 3.63 -5.79 -7.02
N LEU A 49 3.61 -5.32 -5.79
CA LEU A 49 2.40 -5.41 -4.99
C LEU A 49 1.27 -4.60 -5.62
N MET A 50 1.58 -3.40 -6.10
CA MET A 50 0.56 -2.59 -6.76
C MET A 50 0.09 -3.23 -8.05
N GLU A 51 0.98 -3.91 -8.77
CA GLU A 51 0.60 -4.62 -9.99
C GLU A 51 -0.37 -5.75 -9.65
N ILE A 52 -0.14 -6.46 -8.57
CA ILE A 52 -1.04 -7.52 -8.15
C ILE A 52 -2.41 -6.94 -7.85
N PHE A 53 -2.47 -5.85 -7.10
CA PHE A 53 -3.74 -5.20 -6.80
C PHE A 53 -4.45 -4.77 -8.09
N ASN A 54 -3.69 -4.36 -9.09
CA ASN A 54 -4.29 -3.91 -10.34
C ASN A 54 -4.81 -5.06 -11.18
N GLU A 55 -4.14 -6.21 -11.12
CA GLU A 55 -4.47 -7.33 -12.00
C GLU A 55 -5.47 -8.32 -11.41
N TRP A 56 -5.48 -8.47 -10.11
CA TRP A 56 -6.38 -9.41 -9.48
C TRP A 56 -7.82 -8.91 -9.53
N PRO A 57 -8.80 -9.82 -9.53
CA PRO A 57 -10.21 -9.41 -9.45
C PRO A 57 -10.43 -8.55 -8.21
N GLU A 58 -11.36 -7.63 -8.31
CA GLU A 58 -11.61 -6.69 -7.25
C GLU A 58 -11.80 -7.36 -5.89
N LYS A 59 -12.62 -8.40 -5.85
CA LYS A 59 -12.88 -9.07 -4.59
C LYS A 59 -11.60 -9.59 -3.95
N LYS A 60 -10.74 -10.21 -4.75
CA LYS A 60 -9.49 -10.74 -4.21
C LYS A 60 -8.53 -9.65 -3.81
N SER A 61 -8.51 -8.56 -4.57
CA SER A 61 -7.66 -7.43 -4.22
C SER A 61 -8.08 -6.83 -2.89
N LEU A 62 -9.37 -6.70 -2.66
CA LEU A 62 -9.85 -6.14 -1.39
C LEU A 62 -9.57 -7.08 -0.23
N GLU A 63 -9.66 -8.39 -0.45
CA GLU A 63 -9.33 -9.34 0.59
C GLU A 63 -7.86 -9.28 0.95
N LEU A 64 -7.00 -9.16 -0.07
CA LEU A 64 -5.57 -9.05 0.18
C LEU A 64 -5.25 -7.74 0.91
N ARG A 65 -5.89 -6.65 0.51
CA ARG A 65 -5.73 -5.36 1.17
C ARG A 65 -6.03 -5.50 2.67
N ASP A 66 -7.17 -6.10 2.98
CA ASP A 66 -7.59 -6.22 4.37
C ASP A 66 -6.66 -7.12 5.16
N GLU A 67 -6.19 -8.18 4.53
CA GLU A 67 -5.29 -9.10 5.22
C GLU A 67 -3.95 -8.42 5.53
N ILE A 68 -3.42 -7.66 4.59
CA ILE A 68 -2.15 -6.97 4.81
C ILE A 68 -2.32 -5.92 5.92
N LEU A 69 -3.38 -5.13 5.84
CA LEU A 69 -3.61 -4.10 6.85
C LEU A 69 -3.76 -4.70 8.24
N LYS A 70 -4.45 -5.83 8.32
CA LYS A 70 -4.63 -6.50 9.59
C LYS A 70 -3.28 -6.93 10.16
N ARG A 71 -2.43 -7.49 9.33
CA ARG A 71 -1.12 -7.95 9.80
C ARG A 71 -0.22 -6.78 10.16
N MET A 72 -0.29 -5.68 9.40
CA MET A 72 0.52 -4.52 9.71
C MET A 72 0.11 -3.91 11.05
N SER A 73 -1.18 -3.84 11.32
CA SER A 73 -1.65 -3.34 12.61
C SER A 73 -1.23 -4.25 13.75
N ALA A 74 -1.36 -5.56 13.56
CA ALA A 74 -0.97 -6.50 14.59
C ALA A 74 0.53 -6.41 14.87
N SER A 75 1.31 -6.22 13.82
CA SER A 75 2.74 -6.09 13.97
C SER A 75 3.10 -4.85 14.80
N LYS A 76 2.39 -3.75 14.57
CA LYS A 76 2.63 -2.56 15.34
C LYS A 76 2.30 -2.77 16.80
N GLN A 77 1.24 -3.48 17.08
CA GLN A 77 0.85 -3.72 18.45
C GLN A 77 1.79 -4.65 19.16
N LYS A 78 2.45 -5.53 18.42
CA LYS A 78 3.36 -6.44 19.04
C LYS A 78 4.77 -6.00 19.07
N LYS A 79 5.07 -4.84 18.54
CA LYS A 79 6.44 -4.47 18.44
C LYS A 79 7.16 -4.47 19.75
N ARG A 80 6.53 -4.29 20.89
CA ARG A 80 7.24 -4.25 22.09
C ARG A 80 7.32 -5.60 22.70
N LYS A 81 6.91 -6.63 22.13
CA LYS A 81 7.02 -7.86 22.67
C LYS A 81 8.38 -8.20 22.87
N PRO A 82 8.73 -8.63 23.86
CA PRO A 82 10.10 -8.85 24.14
C PRO A 82 10.45 -10.06 23.54
N THR A 83 10.74 -10.47 23.33
CA THR A 83 11.18 -11.55 22.94
C THR A 83 11.66 -11.75 22.81
#